data_7286a73dcf8259f40858813bb500b164
#
_entry.id   7286a73dcf8259f40858813bb500b164
#
_cell.length_a   1.000
_cell.length_b   1.000
_cell.length_c   1.000
_cell.angle_alpha   90.00
_cell.angle_beta   90.00
_cell.angle_gamma   90.00
#
_symmetry.space_group_name_H-M   'P 1'
#
loop_
_entity.id
_entity.type
_entity.pdbx_description
1 polymer ?
#
loop_
_entity_poly.entity_id
_entity_poly.type
_entity_poly.pdbx_seq_one_letter_code
_entity_poly.pdbx_strand_id
1 'polypeptide(L)'
;MRTESATTTITRAVTVAAGVFAPGHLGELTQYLPFELVDDVLERTGTVQRRLRELPSRVGVYFLLALGMFPRLGYPRVWDKLTAGLEGLAVPRPSEKALRDLRRRLGPAPMKALFELVAGPLAQPHTSGVRFAGLRTVAFDGLNSLKVPDTDRNRSWMGRIRYRMGWAGYPTLRLMTLAETGTRGLPPGGWIVYRNRPGTPRFPARPAAQTTFPRS
;
A
#
# COMPACT_ATOMS: atom_id res chain seq x y z
N MET A 1 -19.39 25.12 -1.51
CA MET A 1 -20.29 24.55 -2.53
C MET A 1 -19.63 24.20 -3.89
N ARG A 2 -18.31 24.30 -4.08
CA ARG A 2 -17.65 23.97 -5.37
C ARG A 2 -16.98 22.58 -5.43
N THR A 3 -16.87 21.89 -4.31
CA THR A 3 -16.20 20.58 -4.23
C THR A 3 -17.10 19.41 -4.64
N GLU A 4 -18.39 19.49 -4.40
CA GLU A 4 -19.31 18.39 -4.74
C GLU A 4 -19.51 18.19 -6.25
N SER A 5 -19.54 19.29 -7.01
CA SER A 5 -19.76 19.21 -8.47
C SER A 5 -18.59 18.52 -9.21
N ALA A 6 -17.35 18.80 -8.81
CA ALA A 6 -16.16 18.18 -9.42
C ALA A 6 -16.05 16.68 -9.05
N THR A 7 -16.35 16.32 -7.80
CA THR A 7 -16.33 14.93 -7.34
C THR A 7 -17.38 14.09 -8.07
N THR A 8 -18.59 14.62 -8.24
CA THR A 8 -19.69 13.96 -8.94
C THR A 8 -19.37 13.73 -10.43
N THR A 9 -18.70 14.68 -11.07
CA THR A 9 -18.31 14.57 -12.49
C THR A 9 -17.25 13.49 -12.70
N ILE A 10 -16.23 13.42 -11.82
CA ILE A 10 -15.18 12.40 -11.89
C ILE A 10 -15.78 11.01 -11.63
N THR A 11 -16.65 10.87 -10.64
CA THR A 11 -17.31 9.60 -10.32
C THR A 11 -18.19 9.12 -11.47
N ARG A 12 -18.91 10.01 -12.14
CA ARG A 12 -19.70 9.65 -13.33
C ARG A 12 -18.85 9.20 -14.51
N ALA A 13 -17.75 9.89 -14.80
CA ALA A 13 -16.83 9.52 -15.87
C ALA A 13 -16.19 8.14 -15.60
N VAL A 14 -15.81 7.87 -14.37
CA VAL A 14 -15.28 6.57 -13.94
C VAL A 14 -16.32 5.47 -14.07
N THR A 15 -17.57 5.72 -13.71
CA THR A 15 -18.68 4.74 -13.80
C THR A 15 -19.03 4.43 -15.27
N VAL A 16 -19.01 5.43 -16.15
CA VAL A 16 -19.27 5.24 -17.59
C VAL A 16 -18.15 4.44 -18.26
N ALA A 17 -16.92 4.62 -17.80
CA ALA A 17 -15.77 3.87 -18.30
C ALA A 17 -15.63 2.46 -17.70
N ALA A 18 -16.48 2.07 -16.75
CA ALA A 18 -16.39 0.82 -15.97
C ALA A 18 -16.46 -0.49 -16.76
N GLY A 19 -16.68 -0.46 -18.07
CA GLY A 19 -16.75 -1.67 -18.90
C GLY A 19 -15.43 -2.19 -19.45
N VAL A 20 -14.29 -1.47 -19.34
CA VAL A 20 -13.06 -1.76 -20.11
C VAL A 20 -11.78 -1.47 -19.32
N PHE A 21 -11.78 -1.71 -18.03
CA PHE A 21 -10.63 -1.33 -17.23
C PHE A 21 -9.59 -2.45 -17.09
N ALA A 22 -8.33 -2.14 -17.42
CA ALA A 22 -7.21 -2.97 -17.01
C ALA A 22 -6.98 -2.82 -15.48
N PRO A 23 -6.63 -3.92 -14.76
CA PRO A 23 -6.34 -3.87 -13.33
C PRO A 23 -5.39 -2.73 -12.95
N GLY A 24 -5.75 -1.96 -11.93
CA GLY A 24 -4.89 -0.94 -11.33
C GLY A 24 -5.03 0.48 -11.87
N HIS A 25 -5.96 0.76 -12.74
CA HIS A 25 -6.23 2.16 -13.07
C HIS A 25 -7.26 2.80 -12.11
N LEU A 26 -7.38 4.13 -12.18
CA LEU A 26 -8.12 4.91 -11.19
C LEU A 26 -9.55 4.43 -11.00
N GLY A 27 -10.26 4.11 -12.09
CA GLY A 27 -11.64 3.66 -12.04
C GLY A 27 -11.86 2.36 -11.31
N GLU A 28 -10.96 1.40 -11.47
CA GLU A 28 -11.05 0.13 -10.76
C GLU A 28 -10.67 0.31 -9.29
N LEU A 29 -9.62 1.06 -9.00
CA LEU A 29 -9.19 1.33 -7.63
C LEU A 29 -10.28 2.04 -6.81
N THR A 30 -11.05 2.95 -7.41
CA THR A 30 -12.12 3.67 -6.71
C THR A 30 -13.33 2.80 -6.37
N GLN A 31 -13.49 1.65 -7.00
CA GLN A 31 -14.53 0.68 -6.62
C GLN A 31 -14.24 0.03 -5.27
N TYR A 32 -12.95 -0.22 -4.98
CA TYR A 32 -12.52 -0.84 -3.71
C TYR A 32 -12.16 0.19 -2.64
N LEU A 33 -11.68 1.34 -3.06
CA LEU A 33 -11.23 2.44 -2.20
C LEU A 33 -11.92 3.73 -2.67
N PRO A 34 -13.15 3.99 -2.20
CA PRO A 34 -13.88 5.20 -2.56
C PRO A 34 -13.13 6.49 -2.22
N PHE A 35 -13.44 7.57 -2.92
CA PHE A 35 -12.79 8.86 -2.68
C PHE A 35 -12.99 9.36 -1.26
N GLU A 36 -14.15 9.14 -0.69
CA GLU A 36 -14.51 9.54 0.67
C GLU A 36 -13.58 8.88 1.70
N LEU A 37 -13.31 7.58 1.54
CA LEU A 37 -12.38 6.85 2.42
C LEU A 37 -10.96 7.42 2.32
N VAL A 38 -10.52 7.73 1.11
CA VAL A 38 -9.19 8.30 0.89
C VAL A 38 -9.08 9.71 1.47
N ASP A 39 -10.14 10.51 1.35
CA ASP A 39 -10.18 11.86 1.92
C ASP A 39 -10.15 11.84 3.44
N ASP A 40 -10.94 10.98 4.08
CA ASP A 40 -10.91 10.78 5.53
C ASP A 40 -9.50 10.42 6.03
N VAL A 41 -8.80 9.54 5.30
CA VAL A 41 -7.42 9.16 5.63
C VAL A 41 -6.48 10.34 5.48
N LEU A 42 -6.62 11.13 4.42
CA LEU A 42 -5.79 12.31 4.20
C LEU A 42 -6.00 13.37 5.28
N GLU A 43 -7.25 13.58 5.73
CA GLU A 43 -7.58 14.49 6.81
C GLU A 43 -7.00 14.03 8.14
N ARG A 44 -7.21 12.77 8.52
CA ARG A 44 -6.67 12.17 9.76
C ARG A 44 -5.15 12.23 9.82
N THR A 45 -4.48 12.14 8.68
CA THR A 45 -3.01 12.16 8.60
C THR A 45 -2.44 13.56 8.35
N GLY A 46 -3.28 14.59 8.22
CA GLY A 46 -2.86 15.96 7.96
C GLY A 46 -2.15 16.14 6.61
N THR A 47 -2.44 15.27 5.62
CA THR A 47 -1.76 15.24 4.32
C THR A 47 -2.62 15.79 3.18
N VAL A 48 -3.76 16.38 3.48
CA VAL A 48 -4.55 17.17 2.54
C VAL A 48 -3.72 18.37 2.07
N GLN A 49 -3.71 18.62 0.76
CA GLN A 49 -3.01 19.80 0.25
C GLN A 49 -3.72 21.10 0.66
N ARG A 50 -2.92 22.08 1.08
CA ARG A 50 -3.43 23.43 1.45
C ARG A 50 -3.75 24.32 0.26
N ARG A 51 -3.22 24.01 -0.92
CA ARG A 51 -3.39 24.79 -2.16
C ARG A 51 -3.93 23.89 -3.25
N LEU A 52 -4.75 24.45 -4.13
CA LEU A 52 -5.18 23.76 -5.34
C LEU A 52 -3.95 23.40 -6.20
N ARG A 53 -3.85 22.16 -6.62
CA ARG A 53 -2.74 21.62 -7.40
C ARG A 53 -3.29 20.73 -8.51
N GLU A 54 -2.57 20.67 -9.63
CA GLU A 54 -2.88 19.72 -10.71
C GLU A 54 -2.81 18.25 -10.26
N LEU A 55 -1.94 17.98 -9.29
CA LEU A 55 -1.79 16.66 -8.68
C LEU A 55 -2.20 16.71 -7.19
N PRO A 56 -3.49 16.54 -6.89
CA PRO A 56 -4.00 16.52 -5.52
C PRO A 56 -3.46 15.33 -4.72
N SER A 57 -3.48 15.44 -3.40
CA SER A 57 -3.08 14.35 -2.49
C SER A 57 -3.92 13.09 -2.70
N ARG A 58 -5.22 13.23 -2.95
CA ARG A 58 -6.12 12.12 -3.26
C ARG A 58 -5.61 11.29 -4.44
N VAL A 59 -5.31 11.93 -5.56
CA VAL A 59 -4.75 11.26 -6.74
C VAL A 59 -3.39 10.62 -6.42
N GLY A 60 -2.62 11.25 -5.53
CA GLY A 60 -1.35 10.71 -5.05
C GLY A 60 -1.49 9.37 -4.34
N VAL A 61 -2.54 9.16 -3.55
CA VAL A 61 -2.81 7.87 -2.90
C VAL A 61 -3.03 6.78 -3.95
N TYR A 62 -3.90 6.99 -4.91
CA TYR A 62 -4.14 6.01 -5.99
C TYR A 62 -2.90 5.77 -6.84
N PHE A 63 -2.11 6.81 -7.10
CA PHE A 63 -0.84 6.66 -7.80
C PHE A 63 0.16 5.77 -7.03
N LEU A 64 0.22 5.89 -5.70
CA LEU A 64 1.08 5.04 -4.87
C LEU A 64 0.59 3.58 -4.84
N LEU A 65 -0.72 3.36 -4.82
CA LEU A 65 -1.30 2.02 -4.93
C LEU A 65 -0.95 1.40 -6.29
N ALA A 66 -1.11 2.15 -7.37
CA ALA A 66 -0.76 1.70 -8.71
C ALA A 66 0.75 1.40 -8.85
N LEU A 67 1.63 2.16 -8.20
CA LEU A 67 3.07 1.84 -8.13
C LEU A 67 3.33 0.49 -7.45
N GLY A 68 2.58 0.14 -6.43
CA GLY A 68 2.65 -1.17 -5.77
C GLY A 68 2.18 -2.30 -6.68
N MET A 69 1.16 -2.07 -7.49
CA MET A 69 0.62 -3.05 -8.43
C MET A 69 1.52 -3.25 -9.66
N PHE A 70 2.23 -2.21 -10.08
CA PHE A 70 3.12 -2.23 -11.26
C PHE A 70 4.59 -1.96 -10.92
N PRO A 71 5.23 -2.79 -10.08
CA PRO A 71 6.57 -2.51 -9.54
C PRO A 71 7.68 -2.48 -10.60
N ARG A 72 7.43 -3.01 -11.79
CA ARG A 72 8.39 -3.04 -12.90
C ARG A 72 8.26 -1.86 -13.86
N LEU A 73 7.25 -1.01 -13.67
CA LEU A 73 7.02 0.14 -14.54
C LEU A 73 7.59 1.42 -13.94
N GLY A 74 8.09 2.31 -14.79
CA GLY A 74 8.47 3.66 -14.39
C GLY A 74 7.25 4.55 -14.12
N TYR A 75 7.45 5.62 -13.37
CA TYR A 75 6.38 6.53 -12.93
C TYR A 75 5.46 7.03 -14.05
N PRO A 76 5.97 7.49 -15.21
CA PRO A 76 5.09 7.93 -16.29
C PRO A 76 4.18 6.82 -16.80
N ARG A 77 4.70 5.60 -16.98
CA ARG A 77 3.90 4.47 -17.45
C ARG A 77 2.86 4.01 -16.44
N VAL A 78 3.15 4.09 -15.14
CA VAL A 78 2.16 3.83 -14.08
C VAL A 78 1.07 4.89 -14.11
N TRP A 79 1.43 6.16 -14.36
CA TRP A 79 0.46 7.24 -14.51
C TRP A 79 -0.46 7.00 -15.72
N ASP A 80 0.10 6.65 -16.87
CA ASP A 80 -0.67 6.36 -18.08
C ASP A 80 -1.66 5.20 -17.83
N LYS A 81 -1.24 4.14 -17.12
CA LYS A 81 -2.13 3.04 -16.75
C LYS A 81 -3.23 3.47 -15.78
N LEU A 82 -2.88 4.25 -14.76
CA LEU A 82 -3.83 4.75 -13.78
C LEU A 82 -4.93 5.61 -14.42
N THR A 83 -4.59 6.35 -15.46
CA THR A 83 -5.49 7.30 -16.13
C THR A 83 -6.09 6.80 -17.46
N ALA A 84 -5.76 5.58 -17.86
CA ALA A 84 -6.16 5.01 -19.16
C ALA A 84 -7.68 4.95 -19.37
N GLY A 85 -8.47 4.85 -18.29
CA GLY A 85 -9.93 4.83 -18.37
C GLY A 85 -10.59 6.22 -18.32
N LEU A 86 -9.80 7.29 -18.32
CA LEU A 86 -10.30 8.67 -18.26
C LEU A 86 -10.28 9.33 -19.64
N GLU A 87 -10.55 8.58 -20.69
CA GLU A 87 -10.61 9.09 -22.06
C GLU A 87 -11.67 10.19 -22.19
N GLY A 88 -11.34 11.25 -22.91
CA GLY A 88 -12.21 12.42 -23.07
C GLY A 88 -12.13 13.44 -21.93
N LEU A 89 -11.40 13.16 -20.84
CA LEU A 89 -11.13 14.14 -19.79
C LEU A 89 -9.75 14.79 -20.00
N ALA A 90 -9.64 16.07 -19.64
CA ALA A 90 -8.37 16.80 -19.63
C ALA A 90 -7.49 16.32 -18.44
N VAL A 91 -6.87 15.15 -18.59
CA VAL A 91 -5.98 14.61 -17.58
C VAL A 91 -4.58 15.20 -17.75
N PRO A 92 -3.98 15.78 -16.70
CA PRO A 92 -2.63 16.33 -16.79
C PRO A 92 -1.61 15.22 -17.09
N ARG A 93 -0.58 15.54 -17.84
CA ARG A 93 0.59 14.67 -18.08
C ARG A 93 1.77 15.14 -17.24
N PRO A 94 1.88 14.72 -15.99
CA PRO A 94 2.92 15.17 -15.09
C PRO A 94 4.29 14.63 -15.50
N SER A 95 5.33 15.41 -15.28
CA SER A 95 6.69 14.94 -15.41
C SER A 95 7.02 13.91 -14.34
N GLU A 96 8.02 13.07 -14.59
CA GLU A 96 8.51 12.12 -13.58
C GLU A 96 8.94 12.81 -12.28
N LYS A 97 9.51 14.01 -12.39
CA LYS A 97 9.87 14.83 -11.23
C LYS A 97 8.62 15.21 -10.44
N ALA A 98 7.55 15.65 -11.09
CA ALA A 98 6.30 16.03 -10.43
C ALA A 98 5.66 14.84 -9.69
N LEU A 99 5.66 13.65 -10.28
CA LEU A 99 5.18 12.42 -9.65
C LEU A 99 6.05 12.00 -8.45
N ARG A 100 7.36 12.17 -8.55
CA ARG A 100 8.29 11.91 -7.45
C ARG A 100 8.09 12.89 -6.29
N ASP A 101 7.87 14.16 -6.61
CA ASP A 101 7.58 15.21 -5.61
C ASP A 101 6.20 15.01 -4.97
N LEU A 102 5.19 14.54 -5.72
CA LEU A 102 3.89 14.12 -5.18
C LEU A 102 4.06 13.01 -4.13
N ARG A 103 4.80 11.95 -4.47
CA ARG A 103 5.08 10.85 -3.54
C ARG A 103 5.79 11.34 -2.27
N ARG A 104 6.81 12.21 -2.41
CA ARG A 104 7.54 12.75 -1.26
C ARG A 104 6.66 13.61 -0.37
N ARG A 105 5.80 14.42 -0.98
CA ARG A 105 4.87 15.30 -0.26
C ARG A 105 3.84 14.49 0.52
N LEU A 106 3.30 13.45 -0.07
CA LEU A 106 2.30 12.59 0.57
C LEU A 106 2.89 11.84 1.77
N GLY A 107 4.10 11.33 1.61
CA GLY A 107 4.76 10.56 2.66
C GLY A 107 4.11 9.19 2.93
N PRO A 108 4.53 8.48 3.98
CA PRO A 108 4.03 7.13 4.28
C PRO A 108 2.75 7.11 5.14
N ALA A 109 2.42 8.21 5.83
CA ALA A 109 1.36 8.22 6.83
C ALA A 109 -0.02 7.83 6.27
N PRO A 110 -0.50 8.42 5.15
CA PRO A 110 -1.80 8.05 4.62
C PRO A 110 -1.84 6.61 4.10
N MET A 111 -0.75 6.09 3.55
CA MET A 111 -0.70 4.70 3.09
C MET A 111 -0.77 3.72 4.26
N LYS A 112 -0.14 4.05 5.38
CA LYS A 112 -0.23 3.26 6.60
C LYS A 112 -1.64 3.28 7.17
N ALA A 113 -2.24 4.45 7.31
CA ALA A 113 -3.60 4.60 7.82
C ALA A 113 -4.64 3.89 6.92
N LEU A 114 -4.49 4.02 5.59
CA LEU A 114 -5.35 3.32 4.64
C LEU A 114 -5.22 1.80 4.78
N PHE A 115 -3.99 1.29 4.90
CA PHE A 115 -3.77 -0.15 5.14
C PHE A 115 -4.43 -0.61 6.43
N GLU A 116 -4.30 0.13 7.53
CA GLU A 116 -4.91 -0.21 8.81
C GLU A 116 -6.45 -0.23 8.76
N LEU A 117 -7.06 0.57 7.89
CA LEU A 117 -8.51 0.59 7.68
C LEU A 117 -9.00 -0.58 6.83
N VAL A 118 -8.27 -0.92 5.76
CA VAL A 118 -8.72 -1.95 4.81
C VAL A 118 -8.17 -3.34 5.13
N ALA A 119 -7.09 -3.44 5.90
CA ALA A 119 -6.56 -4.71 6.35
C ALA A 119 -7.51 -5.33 7.37
N GLY A 120 -8.00 -6.51 7.06
CA GLY A 120 -8.93 -7.22 7.92
C GLY A 120 -8.98 -8.70 7.59
N PRO A 121 -9.66 -9.49 8.44
CA PRO A 121 -9.93 -10.87 8.11
C PRO A 121 -10.87 -10.94 6.91
N LEU A 122 -10.40 -11.54 5.83
CA LEU A 122 -11.18 -11.72 4.60
C LEU A 122 -12.03 -13.00 4.64
N ALA A 123 -11.68 -13.94 5.52
CA ALA A 123 -12.34 -15.21 5.61
C ALA A 123 -13.75 -15.09 6.19
N GLN A 124 -14.70 -15.63 5.45
CA GLN A 124 -16.05 -15.91 5.94
C GLN A 124 -16.09 -17.27 6.68
N PRO A 125 -17.11 -17.57 7.50
CA PRO A 125 -17.22 -18.85 8.21
C PRO A 125 -17.09 -20.07 7.30
N HIS A 126 -17.59 -19.97 6.07
CA HIS A 126 -17.60 -21.05 5.07
C HIS A 126 -16.37 -21.05 4.13
N THR A 127 -15.43 -20.10 4.29
CA THR A 127 -14.23 -20.07 3.45
C THR A 127 -13.34 -21.27 3.75
N SER A 128 -13.06 -22.07 2.73
CA SER A 128 -12.24 -23.27 2.86
C SER A 128 -10.79 -22.94 3.27
N GLY A 129 -10.20 -23.80 4.11
CA GLY A 129 -8.78 -23.70 4.49
C GLY A 129 -8.43 -22.57 5.47
N VAL A 130 -9.42 -21.86 6.02
CA VAL A 130 -9.17 -20.75 6.97
C VAL A 130 -9.37 -21.14 8.41
N ARG A 131 -9.92 -22.32 8.70
CA ARG A 131 -10.19 -22.78 10.07
C ARG A 131 -9.74 -24.23 10.25
N PHE A 132 -9.23 -24.51 11.44
CA PHE A 132 -8.94 -25.86 11.93
C PHE A 132 -9.45 -25.97 13.37
N ALA A 133 -10.21 -26.99 13.66
CA ALA A 133 -10.83 -27.20 14.98
C ALA A 133 -11.56 -25.96 15.53
N GLY A 134 -12.29 -25.21 14.68
CA GLY A 134 -13.00 -23.99 15.05
C GLY A 134 -12.12 -22.75 15.18
N LEU A 135 -10.80 -22.90 15.16
CA LEU A 135 -9.84 -21.79 15.26
C LEU A 135 -9.43 -21.29 13.89
N ARG A 136 -9.24 -19.98 13.78
CA ARG A 136 -8.69 -19.38 12.57
C ARG A 136 -7.21 -19.73 12.43
N THR A 137 -6.82 -20.21 11.26
CA THR A 137 -5.44 -20.55 10.97
C THR A 137 -4.74 -19.41 10.25
N VAL A 138 -3.51 -19.11 10.70
CA VAL A 138 -2.66 -18.06 10.13
C VAL A 138 -1.26 -18.62 9.91
N ALA A 139 -0.60 -18.14 8.87
CA ALA A 139 0.76 -18.50 8.54
C ALA A 139 1.69 -17.31 8.76
N PHE A 140 2.84 -17.55 9.35
CA PHE A 140 3.94 -16.58 9.36
C PHE A 140 4.79 -16.76 8.12
N ASP A 141 5.01 -15.67 7.40
CA ASP A 141 5.93 -15.64 6.26
C ASP A 141 6.95 -14.52 6.41
N GLY A 142 8.17 -14.80 6.00
CA GLY A 142 9.30 -13.89 6.14
C GLY A 142 9.92 -13.53 4.80
N LEU A 143 9.82 -12.28 4.36
CA LEU A 143 10.47 -11.75 3.19
C LEU A 143 11.80 -11.08 3.55
N ASN A 144 12.91 -11.61 3.03
CA ASN A 144 14.27 -11.12 3.30
C ASN A 144 14.97 -10.55 2.05
N SER A 145 14.27 -10.41 0.94
CA SER A 145 14.86 -10.14 -0.38
C SER A 145 14.67 -8.71 -0.89
N LEU A 146 13.99 -7.84 -0.16
CA LEU A 146 13.78 -6.46 -0.57
C LEU A 146 15.06 -5.65 -0.40
N LYS A 147 15.86 -5.59 -1.46
CA LYS A 147 17.08 -4.76 -1.51
C LYS A 147 16.69 -3.31 -1.67
N VAL A 148 17.36 -2.43 -0.95
CA VAL A 148 17.21 -0.97 -1.07
C VAL A 148 18.54 -0.35 -1.53
N PRO A 149 18.50 0.86 -2.13
CA PRO A 149 19.71 1.56 -2.55
C PRO A 149 20.75 1.66 -1.43
N ASP A 150 22.01 1.45 -1.77
CA ASP A 150 23.13 1.48 -0.84
C ASP A 150 23.54 2.93 -0.52
N THR A 151 22.78 3.57 0.33
CA THR A 151 23.04 4.91 0.85
C THR A 151 23.35 4.86 2.34
N ASP A 152 24.08 5.84 2.87
CA ASP A 152 24.43 5.91 4.30
C ASP A 152 23.17 5.90 5.18
N ARG A 153 22.13 6.62 4.77
CA ARG A 153 20.84 6.62 5.46
C ARG A 153 20.21 5.22 5.53
N ASN A 154 20.21 4.50 4.42
CA ASN A 154 19.64 3.15 4.38
C ASN A 154 20.50 2.15 5.16
N ARG A 155 21.82 2.27 5.09
CA ARG A 155 22.76 1.45 5.88
C ARG A 155 22.57 1.67 7.38
N SER A 156 22.49 2.92 7.82
CA SER A 156 22.33 3.25 9.25
C SER A 156 20.97 2.80 9.79
N TRP A 157 19.93 2.83 8.97
CA TRP A 157 18.59 2.46 9.41
C TRP A 157 18.31 0.96 9.31
N MET A 158 18.65 0.31 8.20
CA MET A 158 18.33 -1.12 7.94
C MET A 158 19.47 -2.06 8.30
N GLY A 159 20.71 -1.59 8.20
CA GLY A 159 21.89 -2.44 8.28
C GLY A 159 22.04 -3.35 7.05
N ARG A 160 23.10 -4.16 7.06
CA ARG A 160 23.38 -5.19 6.06
C ARG A 160 23.29 -6.56 6.69
N ILE A 161 22.91 -7.55 5.91
CA ILE A 161 22.93 -8.96 6.37
C ILE A 161 24.36 -9.45 6.33
N ARG A 162 24.82 -10.10 7.40
CA ARG A 162 26.11 -10.78 7.44
C ARG A 162 25.91 -12.26 7.07
N TYR A 163 26.60 -12.68 6.06
CA TYR A 163 26.72 -14.08 5.63
C TYR A 163 28.07 -14.66 6.09
N ARG A 164 28.22 -15.96 5.96
CA ARG A 164 29.50 -16.62 6.27
C ARG A 164 30.67 -16.07 5.42
N MET A 165 30.39 -15.72 4.18
CA MET A 165 31.37 -15.22 3.21
C MET A 165 31.54 -13.69 3.20
N GLY A 166 30.84 -12.95 4.10
CA GLY A 166 30.95 -11.49 4.15
C GLY A 166 29.61 -10.79 4.33
N TRP A 167 29.58 -9.51 4.03
CA TRP A 167 28.39 -8.68 4.13
C TRP A 167 27.61 -8.66 2.81
N ALA A 168 26.28 -8.58 2.90
CA ALA A 168 25.44 -8.30 1.73
C ALA A 168 25.88 -6.99 1.05
N GLY A 169 25.86 -6.97 -0.29
CA GLY A 169 26.21 -5.78 -1.06
C GLY A 169 25.27 -4.59 -0.83
N TYR A 170 24.02 -4.85 -0.43
CA TYR A 170 23.00 -3.85 -0.26
C TYR A 170 22.31 -3.99 1.11
N PRO A 171 21.84 -2.88 1.70
CA PRO A 171 20.91 -2.95 2.81
C PRO A 171 19.61 -3.65 2.38
N THR A 172 19.06 -4.45 3.28
CA THR A 172 17.91 -5.29 2.96
C THR A 172 16.80 -5.05 3.96
N LEU A 173 15.60 -4.79 3.47
CA LEU A 173 14.40 -4.74 4.27
C LEU A 173 13.95 -6.18 4.56
N ARG A 174 13.77 -6.50 5.83
CA ARG A 174 13.12 -7.72 6.28
C ARG A 174 11.69 -7.43 6.67
N LEU A 175 10.78 -8.18 6.12
CA LEU A 175 9.37 -8.09 6.42
C LEU A 175 8.91 -9.44 6.94
N MET A 176 8.27 -9.45 8.09
CA MET A 176 7.49 -10.59 8.58
C MET A 176 6.03 -10.27 8.41
N THR A 177 5.30 -11.20 7.84
CA THR A 177 3.85 -11.08 7.63
C THR A 177 3.13 -12.19 8.35
N LEU A 178 1.95 -11.87 8.87
CA LEU A 178 0.97 -12.82 9.34
C LEU A 178 -0.13 -12.85 8.26
N ALA A 179 -0.28 -13.96 7.59
CA ALA A 179 -1.28 -14.14 6.54
C ALA A 179 -2.34 -15.16 6.98
N GLU A 180 -3.59 -14.87 6.72
CA GLU A 180 -4.68 -15.81 6.89
C GLU A 180 -4.54 -16.93 5.85
N THR A 181 -4.57 -18.19 6.29
CA THR A 181 -4.55 -19.32 5.36
C THR A 181 -5.84 -19.35 4.54
N GLY A 182 -5.81 -19.88 3.35
CA GLY A 182 -6.97 -19.91 2.46
C GLY A 182 -7.23 -18.62 1.70
N THR A 183 -7.42 -17.47 2.36
CA THR A 183 -7.63 -16.19 1.67
C THR A 183 -6.33 -15.48 1.30
N ARG A 184 -5.23 -15.77 2.01
CA ARG A 184 -3.94 -15.06 1.94
C ARG A 184 -4.05 -13.58 2.33
N GLY A 185 -5.13 -13.19 3.00
CA GLY A 185 -5.32 -11.84 3.50
C GLY A 185 -4.37 -11.51 4.65
N LEU A 186 -3.98 -10.25 4.75
CA LEU A 186 -3.17 -9.74 5.85
C LEU A 186 -4.09 -9.07 6.89
N PRO A 187 -4.22 -9.62 8.11
CA PRO A 187 -4.98 -8.98 9.17
C PRO A 187 -4.30 -7.69 9.66
N PRO A 188 -5.04 -6.80 10.34
CA PRO A 188 -4.48 -5.61 10.96
C PRO A 188 -3.30 -5.97 11.87
N GLY A 189 -2.19 -5.22 11.77
CA GLY A 189 -0.97 -5.53 12.52
C GLY A 189 -0.22 -6.78 12.06
N GLY A 190 -0.67 -7.44 10.99
CA GLY A 190 -0.09 -8.68 10.47
C GLY A 190 1.26 -8.52 9.76
N TRP A 191 1.98 -7.43 9.98
CA TRP A 191 3.32 -7.25 9.42
C TRP A 191 4.25 -6.51 10.38
N ILE A 192 5.53 -6.88 10.34
CA ILE A 192 6.58 -6.25 11.12
C ILE A 192 7.81 -6.06 10.22
N VAL A 193 8.38 -4.86 10.26
CA VAL A 193 9.63 -4.55 9.58
C VAL A 193 10.79 -4.75 10.56
N TYR A 194 11.76 -5.55 10.17
CA TYR A 194 12.96 -5.79 10.96
C TYR A 194 14.17 -5.05 10.42
N ARG A 195 14.98 -4.56 11.34
CA ARG A 195 16.29 -3.98 11.04
C ARG A 195 17.39 -5.02 11.24
N ASN A 196 18.34 -5.08 10.31
CA ASN A 196 19.51 -5.95 10.45
C ASN A 196 20.56 -5.27 11.33
N ARG A 197 20.28 -5.10 12.63
CA ARG A 197 21.26 -4.58 13.58
C ARG A 197 22.04 -5.75 14.22
N PRO A 198 23.33 -5.56 14.57
CA PRO A 198 24.05 -6.51 15.41
C PRO A 198 23.27 -6.76 16.69
N GLY A 199 23.07 -8.02 17.09
CA GLY A 199 22.30 -8.38 18.28
C GLY A 199 20.78 -8.51 18.09
N THR A 200 20.23 -8.14 16.93
CA THR A 200 18.81 -8.43 16.66
C THR A 200 18.63 -9.93 16.42
N PRO A 201 17.73 -10.62 17.13
CA PRO A 201 17.47 -12.04 16.92
C PRO A 201 17.17 -12.32 15.44
N ARG A 202 17.60 -13.45 14.92
CA ARG A 202 17.28 -13.85 13.53
C ARG A 202 15.79 -13.94 13.28
N PHE A 203 15.05 -14.29 14.33
CA PHE A 203 13.59 -14.22 14.39
C PHE A 203 13.24 -13.68 15.78
N PRO A 204 12.35 -12.70 15.91
CA PRO A 204 11.88 -12.33 17.23
C PRO A 204 11.16 -13.53 17.83
N ALA A 205 11.38 -13.73 19.11
CA ALA A 205 10.41 -14.46 19.92
C ALA A 205 9.02 -13.90 19.59
N ARG A 206 8.09 -14.80 19.29
CA ARG A 206 6.67 -14.57 19.00
C ARG A 206 6.23 -13.19 19.47
N PRO A 207 5.71 -12.29 18.63
CA PRO A 207 5.06 -11.12 19.17
C PRO A 207 3.98 -11.65 20.11
N ALA A 208 3.96 -11.15 21.32
CA ALA A 208 2.85 -11.36 22.22
C ALA A 208 1.63 -10.62 21.64
N ALA A 209 1.11 -11.16 20.57
CA ALA A 209 -0.14 -10.73 19.98
C ALA A 209 -1.25 -11.32 20.86
N GLN A 210 -1.56 -10.62 21.91
CA GLN A 210 -2.90 -10.63 22.45
C GLN A 210 -3.85 -10.02 21.41
N THR A 211 -4.01 -10.68 20.29
CA THR A 211 -5.12 -10.41 19.40
C THR A 211 -6.24 -11.33 19.84
N THR A 212 -6.94 -10.93 20.87
CA THR A 212 -8.28 -11.43 21.18
C THR A 212 -9.16 -11.00 20.02
N PHE A 213 -9.29 -11.88 19.02
CA PHE A 213 -10.32 -11.70 18.01
C PHE A 213 -11.68 -11.87 18.71
N PRO A 214 -12.62 -10.94 18.54
CA PRO A 214 -13.96 -11.10 19.09
C PRO A 214 -14.54 -12.41 18.56
N ARG A 215 -15.08 -13.20 19.46
CA ARG A 215 -15.91 -14.36 19.11
C ARG A 215 -17.20 -13.79 18.50
N SER A 216 -17.41 -14.03 17.25
CA SER A 216 -18.72 -13.85 16.59
C SER A 216 -19.56 -15.08 16.78
#